data_ecbb290ef486c5a47e032b1520dc76bd
#
_entry.id   ecbb290ef486c5a47e032b1520dc76bd
#
_cell.length_a   1.000
_cell.length_b   1.000
_cell.length_c   1.000
_cell.angle_alpha   90.00
_cell.angle_beta   90.00
_cell.angle_gamma   90.00
#
_symmetry.space_group_name_H-M   'P 1'
#
loop_
_entity.id
_entity.type
_entity.pdbx_description
1 polymer ?
#
loop_
_entity_poly.entity_id
_entity_poly.type
_entity_poly.pdbx_seq_one_letter_code
_entity_poly.pdbx_strand_id
1 'polypeptide(L)'
;VPELTNRQILLRRRPAGLVASDDTELVAGPAPQPADGEALVRTTYVGIDAAARTWLDGQPGYLPALQLGDVIRAAGIGEVVASRCDAYAVGDVVTTLTGFQEYVIVRDDLFTTPIPGETDQLAIMSVYGPTGATAYFGMTDIGAPQPGETVVVSAAAGATGSVAGQIAKIAGARVVGIAGGAHKCTAVVEDFGFDACIDYKAGNLPAALKEHCPKGVNVYFDNVGGPILDAVLGRLAHKARVVLCGVISSYLTGEHPGPANYVNLLARTARMQGFNALDEWGRFDEAFAALRQWEADGKLVHRQTIFDGIESCVDALNGLFTGANIGKTLVKLGEPAAGR
;
A
#
# COMPACT_ATOMS: atom_id res chain seq x y z
N VAL A 1 20.29 31.15 -11.13
CA VAL A 1 19.67 29.84 -11.20
C VAL A 1 18.25 30.07 -11.66
N PRO A 2 17.73 29.36 -12.68
CA PRO A 2 16.33 29.49 -13.04
C PRO A 2 15.48 29.20 -11.82
N GLU A 3 14.42 29.98 -11.61
CA GLU A 3 13.49 29.78 -10.50
C GLU A 3 12.75 28.44 -10.74
N LEU A 4 12.93 27.49 -9.84
CA LEU A 4 12.27 26.19 -9.93
C LEU A 4 10.77 26.36 -9.69
N THR A 5 9.96 25.78 -10.56
CA THR A 5 8.50 25.77 -10.42
C THR A 5 8.06 24.51 -9.69
N ASN A 6 7.25 24.63 -8.65
CA ASN A 6 6.60 23.54 -7.93
C ASN A 6 5.14 23.43 -8.37
N ARG A 7 4.77 22.33 -9.02
CA ARG A 7 3.37 22.00 -9.27
C ARG A 7 2.86 21.15 -8.10
N GLN A 8 1.62 21.43 -7.68
CA GLN A 8 1.01 20.83 -6.49
C GLN A 8 -0.47 20.57 -6.74
N ILE A 9 -1.00 19.45 -6.22
CA ILE A 9 -2.44 19.19 -6.20
C ILE A 9 -2.97 19.47 -4.81
N LEU A 10 -3.82 20.50 -4.72
CA LEU A 10 -4.44 20.95 -3.46
C LEU A 10 -5.84 20.37 -3.31
N LEU A 11 -6.22 20.02 -2.07
CA LEU A 11 -7.59 19.64 -1.74
C LEU A 11 -8.48 20.91 -1.67
N ARG A 12 -9.54 20.96 -2.48
CA ARG A 12 -10.48 22.08 -2.52
C ARG A 12 -11.84 21.77 -1.91
N ARG A 13 -12.25 20.53 -2.01
CA ARG A 13 -13.53 20.05 -1.46
C ARG A 13 -13.36 18.62 -0.93
N ARG A 14 -14.19 18.22 0.05
CA ARG A 14 -14.24 16.84 0.54
C ARG A 14 -14.94 15.95 -0.49
N PRO A 15 -14.28 14.90 -1.01
CA PRO A 15 -14.90 14.01 -1.99
C PRO A 15 -16.03 13.19 -1.37
N ALA A 16 -17.17 13.06 -2.08
CA ALA A 16 -18.30 12.23 -1.65
C ALA A 16 -18.25 10.79 -2.17
N GLY A 17 -17.14 10.37 -2.77
CA GLY A 17 -16.93 9.06 -3.39
C GLY A 17 -15.53 9.01 -4.00
N LEU A 18 -15.42 8.67 -5.29
CA LEU A 18 -14.19 8.92 -6.04
C LEU A 18 -13.87 10.41 -6.04
N VAL A 19 -12.60 10.76 -6.14
CA VAL A 19 -12.16 12.15 -6.17
C VAL A 19 -12.55 12.75 -7.54
N ALA A 20 -13.41 13.77 -7.51
CA ALA A 20 -13.85 14.47 -8.72
C ALA A 20 -12.87 15.60 -9.08
N SER A 21 -12.95 16.09 -10.32
CA SER A 21 -12.07 17.15 -10.83
C SER A 21 -12.16 18.46 -10.05
N ASP A 22 -13.33 18.76 -9.46
CA ASP A 22 -13.58 19.96 -8.67
C ASP A 22 -13.33 19.77 -7.16
N ASP A 23 -12.93 18.56 -6.73
CA ASP A 23 -12.46 18.31 -5.38
C ASP A 23 -11.00 18.74 -5.19
N THR A 24 -10.26 18.91 -6.28
CA THR A 24 -8.83 19.23 -6.27
C THR A 24 -8.50 20.33 -7.26
N GLU A 25 -7.34 20.95 -7.08
CA GLU A 25 -6.81 21.94 -8.00
C GLU A 25 -5.31 21.75 -8.20
N LEU A 26 -4.88 21.66 -9.46
CA LEU A 26 -3.48 21.71 -9.83
C LEU A 26 -3.03 23.18 -9.87
N VAL A 27 -2.09 23.54 -9.02
CA VAL A 27 -1.49 24.88 -8.97
C VAL A 27 0.00 24.82 -9.28
N ALA A 28 0.56 25.93 -9.75
CA ALA A 28 1.98 26.10 -9.97
C ALA A 28 2.47 27.37 -9.28
N GLY A 29 3.62 27.30 -8.64
CA GLY A 29 4.25 28.41 -7.94
C GLY A 29 5.75 28.20 -7.84
N PRO A 30 6.50 29.14 -7.24
CA PRO A 30 7.93 28.95 -7.01
C PRO A 30 8.16 27.77 -6.05
N ALA A 31 9.20 26.98 -6.32
CA ALA A 31 9.61 25.95 -5.37
C ALA A 31 10.09 26.60 -4.06
N PRO A 32 9.77 26.01 -2.90
CA PRO A 32 10.18 26.56 -1.62
C PRO A 32 11.71 26.54 -1.49
N GLN A 33 12.25 27.47 -0.69
CA GLN A 33 13.68 27.52 -0.38
C GLN A 33 13.91 26.91 1.01
N PRO A 34 14.89 26.02 1.18
CA PRO A 34 15.16 25.43 2.49
C PRO A 34 15.72 26.47 3.46
N ALA A 35 15.15 26.53 4.67
CA ALA A 35 15.70 27.25 5.82
C ALA A 35 16.79 26.42 6.51
N ASP A 36 17.42 26.96 7.58
CA ASP A 36 18.40 26.22 8.37
C ASP A 36 17.75 24.96 8.99
N GLY A 37 18.40 23.81 8.84
CA GLY A 37 17.88 22.51 9.24
C GLY A 37 16.94 21.85 8.23
N GLU A 38 16.79 22.43 7.03
CA GLU A 38 15.90 21.92 5.98
C GLU A 38 16.67 21.53 4.71
N ALA A 39 16.07 20.62 3.96
CA ALA A 39 16.50 20.31 2.59
C ALA A 39 15.31 20.36 1.64
N LEU A 40 15.57 20.67 0.37
CA LEU A 40 14.61 20.64 -0.72
C LEU A 40 14.78 19.34 -1.50
N VAL A 41 13.71 18.57 -1.59
CA VAL A 41 13.66 17.32 -2.35
C VAL A 41 12.86 17.52 -3.62
N ARG A 42 13.42 17.10 -4.75
CA ARG A 42 12.70 16.93 -6.02
C ARG A 42 12.10 15.53 -6.05
N THR A 43 10.79 15.42 -6.08
CA THR A 43 10.07 14.15 -6.10
C THR A 43 10.28 13.44 -7.43
N THR A 44 10.68 12.17 -7.40
CA THR A 44 10.79 11.30 -8.58
C THR A 44 9.57 10.42 -8.74
N TYR A 45 9.11 9.79 -7.65
CA TYR A 45 7.89 9.00 -7.63
C TYR A 45 7.03 9.34 -6.42
N VAL A 46 5.73 9.40 -6.65
CA VAL A 46 4.70 9.45 -5.61
C VAL A 46 4.05 8.08 -5.49
N GLY A 47 4.00 7.54 -4.28
CA GLY A 47 3.30 6.29 -3.97
C GLY A 47 1.82 6.53 -3.75
N ILE A 48 0.97 5.79 -4.44
CA ILE A 48 -0.47 5.89 -4.30
C ILE A 48 -0.96 4.73 -3.42
N ASP A 49 -1.61 5.09 -2.32
CA ASP A 49 -2.18 4.16 -1.35
C ASP A 49 -3.67 4.43 -1.16
N ALA A 50 -4.47 3.36 -1.08
CA ALA A 50 -5.93 3.50 -0.96
C ALA A 50 -6.35 4.26 0.32
N ALA A 51 -5.57 4.14 1.39
CA ALA A 51 -5.79 4.88 2.64
C ALA A 51 -5.75 6.41 2.45
N ALA A 52 -5.03 6.90 1.42
CA ALA A 52 -4.98 8.34 1.13
C ALA A 52 -6.38 8.94 0.89
N ARG A 53 -7.32 8.15 0.35
CA ARG A 53 -8.71 8.59 0.18
C ARG A 53 -9.37 8.97 1.51
N THR A 54 -9.11 8.22 2.58
CA THR A 54 -9.69 8.50 3.91
C THR A 54 -9.14 9.78 4.55
N TRP A 55 -7.92 10.18 4.19
CA TRP A 55 -7.32 11.42 4.69
C TRP A 55 -8.02 12.67 4.12
N LEU A 56 -8.73 12.53 3.00
CA LEU A 56 -9.47 13.63 2.38
C LEU A 56 -10.81 13.93 3.07
N ASP A 57 -11.31 13.04 3.94
CA ASP A 57 -12.61 13.19 4.61
C ASP A 57 -12.58 14.19 5.78
N GLY A 58 -11.39 14.65 6.19
CA GLY A 58 -11.22 15.62 7.28
C GLY A 58 -11.40 15.03 8.67
N GLN A 59 -11.48 13.72 8.79
CA GLN A 59 -11.49 13.03 10.08
C GLN A 59 -10.05 12.70 10.51
N PRO A 60 -9.73 12.84 11.80
CA PRO A 60 -8.44 12.43 12.30
C PRO A 60 -8.33 10.89 12.24
N GLY A 61 -7.19 10.40 11.75
CA GLY A 61 -6.81 9.00 11.79
C GLY A 61 -5.49 8.86 12.56
N TYR A 62 -4.60 7.97 12.11
CA TYR A 62 -3.24 7.87 12.64
C TYR A 62 -2.32 9.04 12.18
N LEU A 63 -2.78 9.86 11.25
CA LEU A 63 -2.16 11.13 10.86
C LEU A 63 -3.17 12.28 11.03
N PRO A 64 -2.70 13.53 11.23
CA PRO A 64 -3.58 14.70 11.31
C PRO A 64 -4.46 14.83 10.06
N ALA A 65 -5.70 15.28 10.23
CA ALA A 65 -6.63 15.51 9.13
C ALA A 65 -6.09 16.58 8.16
N LEU A 66 -6.19 16.32 6.86
CA LEU A 66 -5.91 17.33 5.83
C LEU A 66 -6.95 18.45 5.89
N GLN A 67 -6.48 19.70 5.75
CA GLN A 67 -7.35 20.87 5.63
C GLN A 67 -7.61 21.18 4.15
N LEU A 68 -8.68 21.92 3.88
CA LEU A 68 -8.89 22.48 2.54
C LEU A 68 -7.76 23.47 2.23
N GLY A 69 -7.16 23.33 1.06
CA GLY A 69 -5.99 24.10 0.64
C GLY A 69 -4.66 23.39 0.87
N ASP A 70 -4.64 22.30 1.66
CA ASP A 70 -3.43 21.50 1.80
C ASP A 70 -3.11 20.70 0.54
N VAL A 71 -1.82 20.44 0.31
CA VAL A 71 -1.36 19.45 -0.68
C VAL A 71 -1.85 18.06 -0.26
N ILE A 72 -2.41 17.29 -1.21
CA ILE A 72 -2.84 15.93 -0.94
C ILE A 72 -1.64 15.10 -0.49
N ARG A 73 -1.76 14.49 0.68
CA ARG A 73 -0.68 13.72 1.32
C ARG A 73 -0.43 12.40 0.61
N ALA A 74 0.84 12.09 0.40
CA ALA A 74 1.31 10.80 -0.09
C ALA A 74 2.76 10.57 0.35
N ALA A 75 3.15 9.31 0.51
CA ALA A 75 4.55 8.94 0.59
C ALA A 75 5.18 8.99 -0.80
N GLY A 76 6.45 9.31 -0.88
CA GLY A 76 7.17 9.35 -2.14
C GLY A 76 8.68 9.20 -1.94
N ILE A 77 9.40 9.23 -3.03
CA ILE A 77 10.85 9.18 -3.10
C ILE A 77 11.36 10.30 -4.01
N GLY A 78 12.50 10.87 -3.68
CA GLY A 78 13.08 11.94 -4.47
C GLY A 78 14.54 12.21 -4.13
N GLU A 79 15.13 13.13 -4.87
CA GLU A 79 16.52 13.58 -4.76
C GLU A 79 16.60 14.92 -4.05
N VAL A 80 17.51 15.05 -3.11
CA VAL A 80 17.86 16.32 -2.47
C VAL A 80 18.54 17.22 -3.47
N VAL A 81 17.91 18.35 -3.83
CA VAL A 81 18.43 19.31 -4.82
C VAL A 81 18.99 20.58 -4.20
N ALA A 82 18.69 20.86 -2.94
CA ALA A 82 19.30 21.91 -2.13
C ALA A 82 19.23 21.50 -0.66
N SER A 83 20.27 21.81 0.14
CA SER A 83 20.28 21.46 1.55
C SER A 83 20.92 22.56 2.40
N ARG A 84 20.32 22.80 3.56
CA ARG A 84 20.83 23.52 4.71
C ARG A 84 20.67 22.68 5.99
N CYS A 85 20.69 21.33 5.83
CA CYS A 85 20.52 20.34 6.86
C CYS A 85 21.74 19.41 6.86
N ASP A 86 22.30 19.13 8.03
CA ASP A 86 23.50 18.28 8.17
C ASP A 86 23.15 16.79 7.91
N ALA A 87 21.86 16.41 8.02
CA ALA A 87 21.40 15.03 7.80
C ALA A 87 21.31 14.63 6.32
N TYR A 88 21.22 15.61 5.40
CA TYR A 88 21.01 15.32 3.98
C TYR A 88 21.93 16.17 3.10
N ALA A 89 22.70 15.54 2.20
CA ALA A 89 23.52 16.20 1.21
C ALA A 89 22.77 16.31 -0.13
N VAL A 90 23.14 17.28 -0.96
CA VAL A 90 22.66 17.39 -2.33
C VAL A 90 23.06 16.16 -3.13
N GLY A 91 22.10 15.52 -3.78
CA GLY A 91 22.25 14.26 -4.50
C GLY A 91 21.82 13.03 -3.70
N ASP A 92 21.58 13.16 -2.39
CA ASP A 92 21.00 12.06 -1.61
C ASP A 92 19.58 11.74 -2.11
N VAL A 93 19.26 10.44 -2.13
CA VAL A 93 17.90 9.97 -2.38
C VAL A 93 17.22 9.70 -1.03
N VAL A 94 16.01 10.20 -0.87
CA VAL A 94 15.24 10.03 0.36
C VAL A 94 13.81 9.58 0.07
N THR A 95 13.25 8.74 0.96
CA THR A 95 11.80 8.55 1.06
C THR A 95 11.25 9.54 2.08
N THR A 96 10.08 10.10 1.81
CA THR A 96 9.42 11.06 2.71
C THR A 96 7.92 11.16 2.41
N LEU A 97 7.20 12.00 3.14
CA LEU A 97 5.84 12.42 2.78
C LEU A 97 5.90 13.54 1.74
N THR A 98 6.10 13.17 0.47
CA THR A 98 6.19 14.16 -0.61
C THR A 98 4.87 14.90 -0.84
N GLY A 99 3.73 14.25 -0.62
CA GLY A 99 2.45 14.74 -1.13
C GLY A 99 2.39 14.66 -2.66
N PHE A 100 1.29 15.13 -3.25
CA PHE A 100 1.13 15.29 -4.70
C PHE A 100 1.77 16.60 -5.16
N GLN A 101 3.11 16.63 -5.17
CA GLN A 101 3.88 17.79 -5.57
C GLN A 101 5.28 17.42 -6.06
N GLU A 102 5.87 18.32 -6.87
CA GLU A 102 7.18 18.10 -7.49
C GLU A 102 8.36 18.42 -6.57
N TYR A 103 8.19 19.34 -5.64
CA TYR A 103 9.22 19.74 -4.68
C TYR A 103 8.64 19.82 -3.28
N VAL A 104 9.36 19.30 -2.29
CA VAL A 104 8.96 19.31 -0.88
C VAL A 104 10.13 19.68 0.02
N ILE A 105 9.87 20.45 1.07
CA ILE A 105 10.82 20.66 2.16
C ILE A 105 10.79 19.47 3.10
N VAL A 106 11.96 18.97 3.45
CA VAL A 106 12.16 17.90 4.43
C VAL A 106 13.05 18.36 5.56
N ARG A 107 12.92 17.71 6.71
CA ARG A 107 13.75 17.88 7.90
C ARG A 107 14.24 16.51 8.35
N ASP A 108 15.20 16.50 9.27
CA ASP A 108 15.58 15.29 9.99
C ASP A 108 14.44 14.90 10.95
N ASP A 109 13.52 14.07 10.45
CA ASP A 109 12.34 13.60 11.17
C ASP A 109 12.04 12.12 10.87
N LEU A 110 11.05 11.57 11.56
CA LEU A 110 10.67 10.16 11.43
C LEU A 110 10.17 9.75 10.04
N PHE A 111 9.73 10.71 9.22
CA PHE A 111 9.15 10.42 7.91
C PHE A 111 10.15 10.48 6.77
N THR A 112 11.35 11.04 7.03
CA THR A 112 12.38 11.22 6.00
C THR A 112 13.54 10.27 6.25
N THR A 113 13.72 9.31 5.33
CA THR A 113 14.74 8.26 5.46
C THR A 113 15.67 8.30 4.25
N PRO A 114 16.99 8.47 4.43
CA PRO A 114 17.96 8.35 3.36
C PRO A 114 17.99 6.93 2.80
N ILE A 115 18.08 6.81 1.48
CA ILE A 115 18.22 5.53 0.80
C ILE A 115 19.68 5.37 0.37
N PRO A 116 20.39 4.35 0.86
CA PRO A 116 21.79 4.14 0.51
C PRO A 116 21.97 3.78 -0.97
N GLY A 117 22.90 4.47 -1.64
CA GLY A 117 23.53 4.05 -2.88
C GLY A 117 22.60 3.79 -4.07
N GLU A 118 22.98 2.83 -4.91
CA GLU A 118 22.32 2.46 -6.16
C GLU A 118 21.05 1.62 -5.96
N THR A 119 20.19 1.98 -5.01
CA THR A 119 18.99 1.18 -4.71
C THR A 119 17.90 1.46 -5.75
N ASP A 120 17.27 0.40 -6.25
CA ASP A 120 16.12 0.52 -7.13
C ASP A 120 14.96 1.25 -6.42
N GLN A 121 14.65 2.47 -6.88
CA GLN A 121 13.59 3.30 -6.31
C GLN A 121 12.22 2.64 -6.42
N LEU A 122 11.98 1.82 -7.46
CA LEU A 122 10.73 1.10 -7.63
C LEU A 122 10.58 0.00 -6.58
N ALA A 123 11.66 -0.72 -6.26
CA ALA A 123 11.69 -1.71 -5.21
C ALA A 123 11.45 -1.07 -3.83
N ILE A 124 12.10 0.07 -3.54
CA ILE A 124 11.88 0.85 -2.32
C ILE A 124 10.40 1.21 -2.19
N MET A 125 9.81 1.80 -3.21
CA MET A 125 8.42 2.24 -3.17
C MET A 125 7.40 1.09 -3.14
N SER A 126 7.77 -0.11 -3.59
CA SER A 126 6.88 -1.28 -3.68
C SER A 126 6.98 -2.21 -2.48
N VAL A 127 8.20 -2.53 -2.05
CA VAL A 127 8.47 -3.63 -1.10
C VAL A 127 9.25 -3.16 0.12
N TYR A 128 10.27 -2.31 -0.05
CA TYR A 128 11.16 -1.90 1.04
C TYR A 128 10.70 -0.59 1.70
N GLY A 129 9.39 -0.47 1.89
CA GLY A 129 8.72 0.65 2.52
C GLY A 129 7.54 0.18 3.37
N PRO A 130 6.67 1.10 3.80
CA PRO A 130 5.52 0.77 4.65
C PRO A 130 4.61 -0.34 4.10
N THR A 131 4.46 -0.45 2.78
CA THR A 131 3.65 -1.49 2.13
C THR A 131 4.18 -2.89 2.41
N GLY A 132 5.49 -3.11 2.21
CA GLY A 132 6.11 -4.41 2.47
C GLY A 132 6.21 -4.72 3.96
N ALA A 133 6.53 -3.74 4.81
CA ALA A 133 6.51 -3.89 6.26
C ALA A 133 5.12 -4.29 6.77
N THR A 134 4.04 -3.69 6.23
CA THR A 134 2.65 -4.08 6.54
C THR A 134 2.39 -5.55 6.19
N ALA A 135 2.80 -5.99 5.00
CA ALA A 135 2.65 -7.39 4.60
C ALA A 135 3.47 -8.32 5.50
N TYR A 136 4.70 -7.92 5.84
CA TYR A 136 5.60 -8.69 6.69
C TYR A 136 5.01 -8.89 8.09
N PHE A 137 4.77 -7.83 8.84
CA PHE A 137 4.29 -7.94 10.22
C PHE A 137 2.89 -8.57 10.31
N GLY A 138 1.98 -8.20 9.41
CA GLY A 138 0.65 -8.82 9.39
C GLY A 138 0.71 -10.32 9.12
N MET A 139 1.63 -10.76 8.26
CA MET A 139 1.74 -12.19 7.93
C MET A 139 2.60 -12.96 8.93
N THR A 140 3.72 -12.41 9.42
CA THR A 140 4.62 -13.12 10.34
C THR A 140 4.15 -13.10 11.78
N ASP A 141 3.70 -11.97 12.29
CA ASP A 141 3.39 -11.81 13.71
C ASP A 141 1.94 -12.23 14.04
N ILE A 142 1.00 -11.95 13.13
CA ILE A 142 -0.43 -12.20 13.36
C ILE A 142 -0.90 -13.45 12.63
N GLY A 143 -0.67 -13.51 11.31
CA GLY A 143 -1.04 -14.64 10.46
C GLY A 143 -0.29 -15.90 10.82
N ALA A 144 1.01 -15.81 10.95
CA ALA A 144 1.94 -16.89 11.31
C ALA A 144 1.60 -18.23 10.62
N PRO A 145 1.52 -18.25 9.26
CA PRO A 145 1.09 -19.43 8.53
C PRO A 145 2.07 -20.59 8.73
N GLN A 146 1.52 -21.81 8.82
CA GLN A 146 2.31 -23.03 8.97
C GLN A 146 2.30 -23.84 7.67
N PRO A 147 3.32 -24.66 7.41
CA PRO A 147 3.35 -25.54 6.24
C PRO A 147 2.07 -26.38 6.14
N GLY A 148 1.45 -26.39 4.94
CA GLY A 148 0.23 -27.13 4.66
C GLY A 148 -1.08 -26.45 5.09
N GLU A 149 -1.03 -25.30 5.76
CA GLU A 149 -2.22 -24.49 6.01
C GLU A 149 -2.71 -23.81 4.72
N THR A 150 -3.98 -23.43 4.71
CA THR A 150 -4.57 -22.64 3.61
C THR A 150 -4.66 -21.17 4.04
N VAL A 151 -4.00 -20.31 3.29
CA VAL A 151 -4.03 -18.85 3.44
C VAL A 151 -4.89 -18.26 2.34
N VAL A 152 -5.79 -17.34 2.70
CA VAL A 152 -6.55 -16.54 1.74
C VAL A 152 -6.09 -15.08 1.88
N VAL A 153 -5.93 -14.38 0.76
CA VAL A 153 -5.54 -12.97 0.71
C VAL A 153 -6.53 -12.21 -0.15
N SER A 154 -7.20 -11.20 0.40
CA SER A 154 -8.04 -10.29 -0.40
C SER A 154 -7.22 -9.15 -1.01
N ALA A 155 -7.71 -8.56 -2.11
CA ALA A 155 -6.96 -7.65 -2.97
C ALA A 155 -5.56 -8.22 -3.32
N ALA A 156 -5.51 -9.51 -3.65
CA ALA A 156 -4.29 -10.28 -3.84
C ALA A 156 -3.38 -9.76 -4.96
N ALA A 157 -3.94 -9.07 -5.96
CA ALA A 157 -3.16 -8.44 -7.02
C ALA A 157 -2.63 -7.04 -6.64
N GLY A 158 -2.97 -6.50 -5.47
CA GLY A 158 -2.53 -5.19 -4.99
C GLY A 158 -1.15 -5.23 -4.34
N ALA A 159 -0.62 -4.06 -3.98
CA ALA A 159 0.72 -3.90 -3.42
C ALA A 159 0.96 -4.79 -2.18
N THR A 160 0.17 -4.59 -1.11
CA THR A 160 0.31 -5.35 0.14
C THR A 160 -0.11 -6.81 -0.03
N GLY A 161 -1.22 -7.06 -0.75
CA GLY A 161 -1.76 -8.41 -0.90
C GLY A 161 -0.83 -9.36 -1.65
N SER A 162 -0.16 -8.88 -2.71
CA SER A 162 0.79 -9.70 -3.47
C SER A 162 2.01 -10.11 -2.62
N VAL A 163 2.53 -9.20 -1.81
CA VAL A 163 3.66 -9.49 -0.91
C VAL A 163 3.22 -10.43 0.22
N ALA A 164 2.07 -10.17 0.86
CA ALA A 164 1.56 -11.01 1.94
C ALA A 164 1.36 -12.47 1.51
N GLY A 165 0.82 -12.68 0.31
CA GLY A 165 0.64 -14.04 -0.20
C GLY A 165 1.95 -14.75 -0.52
N GLN A 166 2.93 -14.05 -1.06
CA GLN A 166 4.25 -14.62 -1.30
C GLN A 166 4.96 -14.97 0.01
N ILE A 167 4.84 -14.15 1.06
CA ILE A 167 5.34 -14.50 2.41
C ILE A 167 4.69 -15.79 2.91
N ALA A 168 3.39 -15.96 2.71
CA ALA A 168 2.69 -17.20 3.06
C ALA A 168 3.18 -18.40 2.23
N LYS A 169 3.51 -18.21 0.95
CA LYS A 169 4.14 -19.25 0.10
C LYS A 169 5.51 -19.67 0.65
N ILE A 170 6.33 -18.69 1.04
CA ILE A 170 7.66 -18.91 1.64
C ILE A 170 7.54 -19.72 2.94
N ALA A 171 6.48 -19.49 3.72
CA ALA A 171 6.18 -20.27 4.93
C ALA A 171 5.64 -21.70 4.63
N GLY A 172 5.48 -22.09 3.37
CA GLY A 172 5.02 -23.42 2.96
C GLY A 172 3.50 -23.60 2.99
N ALA A 173 2.74 -22.52 3.03
CA ALA A 173 1.29 -22.58 2.97
C ALA A 173 0.76 -22.71 1.54
N ARG A 174 -0.45 -23.26 1.40
CA ARG A 174 -1.26 -23.11 0.19
C ARG A 174 -1.92 -21.72 0.19
N VAL A 175 -1.75 -20.96 -0.88
CA VAL A 175 -2.23 -19.56 -0.95
C VAL A 175 -3.28 -19.40 -2.04
N VAL A 176 -4.45 -18.87 -1.65
CA VAL A 176 -5.56 -18.54 -2.55
C VAL A 176 -5.78 -17.03 -2.51
N GLY A 177 -5.65 -16.39 -3.67
CA GLY A 177 -5.95 -14.97 -3.83
C GLY A 177 -7.43 -14.72 -4.05
N ILE A 178 -7.91 -13.53 -3.68
CA ILE A 178 -9.20 -12.97 -4.11
C ILE A 178 -8.88 -11.65 -4.81
N ALA A 179 -9.26 -11.56 -6.10
CA ALA A 179 -9.03 -10.36 -6.91
C ALA A 179 -10.24 -10.10 -7.82
N GLY A 180 -10.30 -8.94 -8.46
CA GLY A 180 -11.43 -8.58 -9.33
C GLY A 180 -11.06 -8.63 -10.80
N GLY A 181 -11.60 -9.61 -11.53
CA GLY A 181 -11.40 -9.84 -12.95
C GLY A 181 -10.32 -10.87 -13.25
N ALA A 182 -10.55 -11.63 -14.35
CA ALA A 182 -9.69 -12.73 -14.80
C ALA A 182 -8.22 -12.30 -14.97
N HIS A 183 -7.97 -11.12 -15.57
CA HIS A 183 -6.62 -10.56 -15.76
C HIS A 183 -5.83 -10.44 -14.45
N LYS A 184 -6.47 -9.96 -13.35
CA LYS A 184 -5.80 -9.90 -12.04
C LYS A 184 -5.56 -11.28 -11.46
N CYS A 185 -6.51 -12.19 -11.62
CA CYS A 185 -6.34 -13.58 -11.15
C CYS A 185 -5.21 -14.28 -11.89
N THR A 186 -5.04 -14.05 -13.20
CA THR A 186 -3.88 -14.54 -13.95
C THR A 186 -2.57 -14.04 -13.35
N ALA A 187 -2.45 -12.71 -13.13
CA ALA A 187 -1.25 -12.14 -12.51
C ALA A 187 -0.98 -12.68 -11.09
N VAL A 188 -2.02 -12.90 -10.29
CA VAL A 188 -1.87 -13.48 -8.93
C VAL A 188 -1.27 -14.88 -8.99
N VAL A 189 -1.66 -15.70 -9.95
CA VAL A 189 -1.15 -17.08 -10.09
C VAL A 189 0.19 -17.10 -10.82
N GLU A 190 0.29 -16.43 -11.96
CA GLU A 190 1.47 -16.56 -12.84
C GLU A 190 2.65 -15.69 -12.40
N ASP A 191 2.37 -14.44 -11.95
CA ASP A 191 3.46 -13.53 -11.56
C ASP A 191 3.83 -13.68 -10.08
N PHE A 192 2.82 -13.84 -9.18
CA PHE A 192 3.07 -13.88 -7.73
C PHE A 192 3.07 -15.31 -7.14
N GLY A 193 2.88 -16.35 -7.97
CA GLY A 193 3.03 -17.75 -7.59
C GLY A 193 2.00 -18.28 -6.59
N PHE A 194 0.81 -17.69 -6.51
CA PHE A 194 -0.28 -18.22 -5.69
C PHE A 194 -0.80 -19.53 -6.29
N ASP A 195 -1.34 -20.42 -5.47
CA ASP A 195 -1.85 -21.72 -5.92
C ASP A 195 -3.19 -21.61 -6.66
N ALA A 196 -3.97 -20.55 -6.39
CA ALA A 196 -5.22 -20.24 -7.08
C ALA A 196 -5.61 -18.78 -6.84
N CYS A 197 -6.51 -18.26 -7.68
CA CYS A 197 -7.16 -16.98 -7.45
C CYS A 197 -8.66 -17.08 -7.74
N ILE A 198 -9.46 -16.47 -6.88
CA ILE A 198 -10.91 -16.36 -7.01
C ILE A 198 -11.24 -14.97 -7.56
N ASP A 199 -11.89 -14.93 -8.73
CA ASP A 199 -12.47 -13.70 -9.24
C ASP A 199 -13.81 -13.43 -8.54
N TYR A 200 -13.82 -12.50 -7.58
CA TYR A 200 -15.04 -12.18 -6.84
C TYR A 200 -16.11 -11.51 -7.69
N LYS A 201 -15.77 -11.00 -8.89
CA LYS A 201 -16.70 -10.41 -9.85
C LYS A 201 -17.41 -11.46 -10.72
N ALA A 202 -16.85 -12.66 -10.82
CA ALA A 202 -17.38 -13.71 -11.69
C ALA A 202 -18.55 -14.50 -11.09
N GLY A 203 -18.90 -14.30 -9.79
CA GLY A 203 -20.05 -14.99 -9.25
C GLY A 203 -20.04 -15.28 -7.75
N ASN A 204 -20.42 -16.51 -7.37
CA ASN A 204 -20.66 -16.91 -5.99
C ASN A 204 -19.34 -17.13 -5.20
N LEU A 205 -18.85 -16.10 -4.54
CA LEU A 205 -17.62 -16.17 -3.71
C LEU A 205 -17.68 -17.27 -2.62
N PRO A 206 -18.77 -17.48 -1.87
CA PRO A 206 -18.85 -18.59 -0.92
C PRO A 206 -18.67 -19.98 -1.54
N ALA A 207 -19.23 -20.22 -2.74
CA ALA A 207 -19.05 -21.49 -3.44
C ALA A 207 -17.60 -21.67 -3.90
N ALA A 208 -16.98 -20.63 -4.47
CA ALA A 208 -15.57 -20.67 -4.86
C ALA A 208 -14.63 -20.87 -3.67
N LEU A 209 -14.89 -20.24 -2.53
CA LEU A 209 -14.14 -20.49 -1.29
C LEU A 209 -14.28 -21.94 -0.82
N LYS A 210 -15.47 -22.57 -0.97
CA LYS A 210 -15.65 -24.00 -0.63
C LYS A 210 -14.82 -24.88 -1.54
N GLU A 211 -14.74 -24.57 -2.81
CA GLU A 211 -13.97 -25.33 -3.80
C GLU A 211 -12.46 -25.19 -3.57
N HIS A 212 -11.95 -23.95 -3.49
CA HIS A 212 -10.51 -23.69 -3.38
C HIS A 212 -9.94 -23.91 -1.97
N CYS A 213 -10.79 -23.85 -0.92
CA CYS A 213 -10.42 -24.05 0.49
C CYS A 213 -11.25 -25.20 1.11
N PRO A 214 -11.16 -26.46 0.63
CA PRO A 214 -12.03 -27.56 1.07
C PRO A 214 -11.90 -27.87 2.57
N LYS A 215 -10.73 -27.66 3.17
CA LYS A 215 -10.46 -27.85 4.61
C LYS A 215 -10.72 -26.60 5.46
N GLY A 216 -11.18 -25.49 4.84
CA GLY A 216 -11.34 -24.19 5.49
C GLY A 216 -10.11 -23.30 5.35
N VAL A 217 -10.26 -22.05 5.79
CA VAL A 217 -9.23 -21.00 5.75
C VAL A 217 -8.54 -20.93 7.10
N ASN A 218 -7.22 -21.19 7.15
CA ASN A 218 -6.42 -21.13 8.37
C ASN A 218 -5.94 -19.71 8.67
N VAL A 219 -5.53 -18.96 7.63
CA VAL A 219 -5.16 -17.57 7.74
C VAL A 219 -5.92 -16.77 6.69
N TYR A 220 -6.51 -15.66 7.08
CA TYR A 220 -7.08 -14.70 6.15
C TYR A 220 -6.39 -13.34 6.33
N PHE A 221 -5.74 -12.85 5.28
CA PHE A 221 -5.17 -11.52 5.24
C PHE A 221 -6.15 -10.58 4.52
N ASP A 222 -6.80 -9.74 5.30
CA ASP A 222 -7.90 -8.90 4.83
C ASP A 222 -7.46 -7.46 4.54
N ASN A 223 -7.52 -7.11 3.25
CA ASN A 223 -7.32 -5.73 2.76
C ASN A 223 -8.65 -5.04 2.42
N VAL A 224 -9.78 -5.76 2.43
CA VAL A 224 -11.02 -5.31 1.78
C VAL A 224 -12.17 -5.08 2.75
N GLY A 225 -12.36 -5.97 3.73
CA GLY A 225 -13.52 -5.93 4.61
C GLY A 225 -14.83 -6.29 3.90
N GLY A 226 -15.95 -5.81 4.44
CA GLY A 226 -17.29 -5.90 3.85
C GLY A 226 -17.73 -7.33 3.46
N PRO A 227 -18.39 -7.50 2.31
CA PRO A 227 -18.91 -8.80 1.88
C PRO A 227 -17.84 -9.88 1.66
N ILE A 228 -16.59 -9.48 1.33
CA ILE A 228 -15.49 -10.45 1.15
C ILE A 228 -15.05 -10.98 2.51
N LEU A 229 -14.85 -10.13 3.51
CA LEU A 229 -14.59 -10.55 4.88
C LEU A 229 -15.70 -11.49 5.38
N ASP A 230 -16.95 -11.11 5.18
CA ASP A 230 -18.10 -11.91 5.65
C ASP A 230 -18.13 -13.30 5.01
N ALA A 231 -17.87 -13.40 3.71
CA ALA A 231 -17.80 -14.68 3.01
C ALA A 231 -16.66 -15.58 3.54
N VAL A 232 -15.47 -15.01 3.80
CA VAL A 232 -14.32 -15.75 4.33
C VAL A 232 -14.56 -16.21 5.77
N LEU A 233 -15.19 -15.37 6.61
CA LEU A 233 -15.59 -15.75 7.97
C LEU A 233 -16.55 -16.95 7.96
N GLY A 234 -17.36 -17.10 6.91
CA GLY A 234 -18.21 -18.29 6.70
C GLY A 234 -17.43 -19.58 6.40
N ARG A 235 -16.11 -19.51 6.14
CA ARG A 235 -15.28 -20.63 5.70
C ARG A 235 -14.04 -20.89 6.56
N LEU A 236 -13.96 -20.34 7.77
CA LEU A 236 -12.80 -20.49 8.67
C LEU A 236 -12.54 -21.96 9.06
N ALA A 237 -11.27 -22.33 9.08
CA ALA A 237 -10.79 -23.55 9.75
C ALA A 237 -10.80 -23.37 11.27
N HIS A 238 -10.59 -24.47 12.01
CA HIS A 238 -10.44 -24.39 13.47
C HIS A 238 -9.16 -23.63 13.83
N LYS A 239 -9.24 -22.75 14.83
CA LYS A 239 -8.14 -21.85 15.28
C LYS A 239 -7.61 -20.94 14.19
N ALA A 240 -8.45 -20.52 13.24
CA ALA A 240 -8.06 -19.60 12.19
C ALA A 240 -7.62 -18.24 12.75
N ARG A 241 -6.81 -17.53 11.97
CA ARG A 241 -6.30 -16.18 12.25
C ARG A 241 -6.75 -15.25 11.12
N VAL A 242 -7.47 -14.20 11.47
CA VAL A 242 -7.89 -13.15 10.53
C VAL A 242 -7.07 -11.89 10.83
N VAL A 243 -6.26 -11.48 9.87
CA VAL A 243 -5.39 -10.30 9.92
C VAL A 243 -6.13 -9.15 9.26
N LEU A 244 -6.58 -8.17 10.02
CA LEU A 244 -7.25 -6.99 9.49
C LEU A 244 -6.21 -5.93 9.13
N CYS A 245 -5.89 -5.83 7.84
CA CYS A 245 -4.92 -4.89 7.29
C CYS A 245 -5.59 -3.63 6.74
N GLY A 246 -6.77 -3.77 6.13
CA GLY A 246 -7.48 -2.64 5.53
C GLY A 246 -8.94 -2.96 5.23
N VAL A 247 -9.70 -1.90 4.93
CA VAL A 247 -11.15 -2.00 4.65
C VAL A 247 -11.51 -1.17 3.40
N ILE A 248 -10.80 -1.41 2.29
CA ILE A 248 -10.94 -0.58 1.08
C ILE A 248 -12.38 -0.50 0.56
N SER A 249 -13.22 -1.50 0.85
CA SER A 249 -14.65 -1.48 0.50
C SER A 249 -15.42 -0.33 1.15
N SER A 250 -14.90 0.25 2.22
CA SER A 250 -15.54 1.32 2.99
C SER A 250 -14.90 2.70 2.78
N TYR A 251 -13.75 2.78 2.11
CA TYR A 251 -13.01 4.05 2.01
C TYR A 251 -13.70 5.13 1.18
N LEU A 252 -14.61 4.75 0.28
CA LEU A 252 -15.37 5.71 -0.52
C LEU A 252 -16.64 6.20 0.17
N THR A 253 -17.24 5.40 1.04
CA THR A 253 -18.54 5.69 1.67
C THR A 253 -18.42 6.14 3.12
N GLY A 254 -17.30 5.78 3.79
CA GLY A 254 -17.17 5.94 5.22
C GLY A 254 -18.09 5.03 6.06
N GLU A 255 -18.85 4.15 5.40
CA GLU A 255 -19.73 3.20 6.09
C GLU A 255 -18.95 1.92 6.45
N HIS A 256 -19.07 1.48 7.70
CA HIS A 256 -18.38 0.29 8.21
C HIS A 256 -19.39 -0.73 8.74
N PRO A 257 -20.20 -1.38 7.87
CA PRO A 257 -21.10 -2.44 8.32
C PRO A 257 -20.26 -3.60 8.85
N GLY A 258 -20.52 -4.02 10.08
CA GLY A 258 -19.89 -5.18 10.67
C GLY A 258 -20.25 -6.47 9.93
N PRO A 259 -19.37 -7.49 9.94
CA PRO A 259 -19.67 -8.77 9.31
C PRO A 259 -20.77 -9.52 10.07
N ALA A 260 -21.74 -10.11 9.33
CA ALA A 260 -22.79 -10.92 9.91
C ALA A 260 -22.25 -12.27 10.42
N ASN A 261 -21.22 -12.80 9.78
CA ASN A 261 -20.61 -14.10 10.05
C ASN A 261 -19.58 -14.10 11.19
N TYR A 262 -19.43 -12.99 11.96
CA TYR A 262 -18.44 -12.93 13.05
C TYR A 262 -18.63 -14.01 14.13
N VAL A 263 -19.84 -14.55 14.28
CA VAL A 263 -20.14 -15.64 15.21
C VAL A 263 -19.31 -16.91 14.92
N ASN A 264 -18.80 -17.08 13.69
CA ASN A 264 -17.90 -18.16 13.34
C ASN A 264 -16.53 -18.06 14.03
N LEU A 265 -16.12 -16.90 14.50
CA LEU A 265 -14.93 -16.78 15.36
C LEU A 265 -15.10 -17.63 16.63
N LEU A 266 -16.27 -17.57 17.28
CA LEU A 266 -16.59 -18.43 18.42
C LEU A 266 -16.63 -19.90 18.01
N ALA A 267 -17.40 -20.26 16.97
CA ALA A 267 -17.61 -21.63 16.54
C ALA A 267 -16.30 -22.32 16.09
N ARG A 268 -15.33 -21.57 15.62
CA ARG A 268 -14.03 -22.06 15.14
C ARG A 268 -12.89 -21.82 16.12
N THR A 269 -13.14 -21.23 17.30
CA THR A 269 -12.08 -20.81 18.24
C THR A 269 -11.03 -19.94 17.53
N ALA A 270 -11.48 -19.12 16.59
CA ALA A 270 -10.64 -18.28 15.75
C ALA A 270 -10.40 -16.90 16.38
N ARG A 271 -9.38 -16.20 15.93
CA ARG A 271 -9.11 -14.80 16.30
C ARG A 271 -9.15 -13.89 15.09
N MET A 272 -9.53 -12.63 15.31
CA MET A 272 -9.47 -11.56 14.34
C MET A 272 -8.74 -10.38 14.99
N GLN A 273 -7.70 -9.88 14.35
CA GLN A 273 -6.80 -8.87 14.92
C GLN A 273 -6.44 -7.81 13.88
N GLY A 274 -6.66 -6.54 14.25
CA GLY A 274 -6.14 -5.38 13.51
C GLY A 274 -4.73 -5.02 13.96
N PHE A 275 -4.00 -4.31 13.11
CA PHE A 275 -2.68 -3.77 13.42
C PHE A 275 -2.40 -2.52 12.57
N ASN A 276 -1.46 -1.72 13.01
CA ASN A 276 -0.87 -0.64 12.23
C ASN A 276 0.64 -0.89 12.13
N ALA A 277 1.15 -1.03 10.92
CA ALA A 277 2.57 -1.30 10.73
C ALA A 277 3.48 -0.18 11.29
N LEU A 278 2.98 1.06 11.40
CA LEU A 278 3.74 2.16 12.00
C LEU A 278 4.04 1.96 13.48
N ASP A 279 3.26 1.13 14.20
CA ASP A 279 3.56 0.78 15.60
C ASP A 279 4.84 -0.07 15.70
N GLU A 280 5.23 -0.72 14.60
CA GLU A 280 6.43 -1.56 14.48
C GLU A 280 7.61 -0.81 13.84
N TRP A 281 7.58 0.52 13.77
CA TRP A 281 8.60 1.33 13.09
C TRP A 281 10.04 0.95 13.48
N GLY A 282 10.29 0.71 14.76
CA GLY A 282 11.60 0.28 15.27
C GLY A 282 12.09 -1.09 14.78
N ARG A 283 11.21 -1.87 14.10
CA ARG A 283 11.51 -3.19 13.53
C ARG A 283 11.51 -3.20 12.00
N PHE A 284 11.38 -2.06 11.34
CA PHE A 284 11.32 -2.00 9.87
C PHE A 284 12.59 -2.57 9.23
N ASP A 285 13.77 -2.41 9.84
CA ASP A 285 15.01 -3.00 9.34
C ASP A 285 14.95 -4.54 9.31
N GLU A 286 14.30 -5.17 10.30
CA GLU A 286 14.05 -6.62 10.32
C GLU A 286 13.22 -7.03 9.09
N ALA A 287 12.11 -6.33 8.85
CA ALA A 287 11.23 -6.60 7.73
C ALA A 287 11.96 -6.40 6.39
N PHE A 288 12.70 -5.30 6.24
CA PHE A 288 13.42 -5.01 4.99
C PHE A 288 14.57 -5.97 4.72
N ALA A 289 15.27 -6.43 5.75
CA ALA A 289 16.31 -7.44 5.62
C ALA A 289 15.73 -8.77 5.10
N ALA A 290 14.60 -9.22 5.68
CA ALA A 290 13.92 -10.43 5.24
C ALA A 290 13.40 -10.31 3.80
N LEU A 291 12.74 -9.20 3.47
CA LEU A 291 12.17 -8.96 2.13
C LEU A 291 13.27 -8.92 1.06
N ARG A 292 14.40 -8.25 1.31
CA ARG A 292 15.56 -8.22 0.41
C ARG A 292 16.15 -9.61 0.21
N GLN A 293 16.27 -10.40 1.29
CA GLN A 293 16.79 -11.76 1.18
C GLN A 293 15.86 -12.63 0.33
N TRP A 294 14.54 -12.54 0.52
CA TRP A 294 13.58 -13.32 -0.26
C TRP A 294 13.53 -12.90 -1.73
N GLU A 295 13.71 -11.62 -2.03
CA GLU A 295 13.83 -11.16 -3.40
C GLU A 295 15.14 -11.67 -4.05
N ALA A 296 16.27 -11.54 -3.35
CA ALA A 296 17.56 -12.06 -3.82
C ALA A 296 17.54 -13.58 -4.06
N ASP A 297 16.77 -14.33 -3.26
CA ASP A 297 16.55 -15.78 -3.43
C ASP A 297 15.55 -16.09 -4.58
N GLY A 298 14.98 -15.09 -5.23
CA GLY A 298 13.94 -15.27 -6.25
C GLY A 298 12.59 -15.78 -5.71
N LYS A 299 12.37 -15.66 -4.40
CA LYS A 299 11.15 -16.11 -3.72
C LYS A 299 10.09 -15.02 -3.59
N LEU A 300 10.47 -13.77 -3.82
CA LEU A 300 9.59 -12.60 -3.78
C LEU A 300 9.82 -11.77 -5.03
N VAL A 301 8.74 -11.40 -5.67
CA VAL A 301 8.72 -10.50 -6.82
C VAL A 301 7.75 -9.37 -6.58
N HIS A 302 7.98 -8.23 -7.20
CA HIS A 302 7.07 -7.08 -7.12
C HIS A 302 6.75 -6.54 -8.51
N ARG A 303 5.58 -5.93 -8.64
CA ARG A 303 5.12 -5.25 -9.85
C ARG A 303 4.59 -3.87 -9.51
N GLN A 304 4.69 -2.98 -10.48
CA GLN A 304 4.17 -1.61 -10.37
C GLN A 304 3.20 -1.32 -11.52
N THR A 305 2.22 -0.49 -11.22
CA THR A 305 1.44 0.23 -12.22
C THR A 305 1.88 1.69 -12.14
N ILE A 306 2.53 2.18 -13.19
CA ILE A 306 3.13 3.52 -13.21
C ILE A 306 2.28 4.42 -14.09
N PHE A 307 1.94 5.59 -13.55
CA PHE A 307 1.31 6.71 -14.25
C PHE A 307 2.36 7.81 -14.42
N ASP A 308 2.27 8.61 -15.48
CA ASP A 308 3.21 9.68 -15.77
C ASP A 308 2.57 11.06 -15.52
N GLY A 309 3.35 11.95 -14.90
CA GLY A 309 2.98 13.35 -14.65
C GLY A 309 2.07 13.55 -13.43
N ILE A 310 2.23 14.70 -12.78
CA ILE A 310 1.47 15.05 -11.57
C ILE A 310 -0.03 15.07 -11.82
N GLU A 311 -0.45 15.40 -13.03
CA GLU A 311 -1.85 15.44 -13.47
C GLU A 311 -2.56 14.12 -13.29
N SER A 312 -1.82 13.00 -13.33
CA SER A 312 -2.35 11.66 -13.21
C SER A 312 -2.54 11.18 -11.76
N CYS A 313 -2.09 11.93 -10.74
CA CYS A 313 -2.15 11.49 -9.34
C CYS A 313 -3.57 11.17 -8.87
N VAL A 314 -4.56 11.98 -9.26
CA VAL A 314 -5.97 11.75 -8.88
C VAL A 314 -6.53 10.54 -9.60
N ASP A 315 -6.24 10.36 -10.88
CA ASP A 315 -6.68 9.20 -11.65
C ASP A 315 -6.03 7.91 -11.13
N ALA A 316 -4.75 7.97 -10.76
CA ALA A 316 -4.04 6.86 -10.13
C ALA A 316 -4.66 6.47 -8.78
N LEU A 317 -5.08 7.44 -7.96
CA LEU A 317 -5.79 7.19 -6.70
C LEU A 317 -7.17 6.55 -6.95
N ASN A 318 -7.95 7.11 -7.85
CA ASN A 318 -9.26 6.57 -8.24
C ASN A 318 -9.13 5.16 -8.86
N GLY A 319 -8.04 4.91 -9.59
CA GLY A 319 -7.72 3.62 -10.20
C GLY A 319 -7.63 2.46 -9.19
N LEU A 320 -7.25 2.72 -7.94
CA LEU A 320 -7.23 1.70 -6.89
C LEU A 320 -8.64 1.16 -6.56
N PHE A 321 -9.66 2.01 -6.65
CA PHE A 321 -11.05 1.66 -6.35
C PHE A 321 -11.78 1.05 -7.56
N THR A 322 -11.38 1.40 -8.76
CA THR A 322 -11.92 0.81 -10.01
C THR A 322 -11.22 -0.48 -10.40
N GLY A 323 -10.06 -0.75 -9.80
CA GLY A 323 -9.28 -1.96 -10.03
C GLY A 323 -8.36 -1.88 -11.25
N ALA A 324 -7.84 -0.72 -11.58
CA ALA A 324 -6.94 -0.51 -12.72
C ALA A 324 -5.49 -0.99 -12.48
N ASN A 325 -5.12 -1.29 -11.22
CA ASN A 325 -3.73 -1.60 -10.85
C ASN A 325 -3.43 -3.09 -10.69
N ILE A 326 -2.18 -3.45 -10.94
CA ILE A 326 -1.51 -4.67 -10.45
C ILE A 326 -0.24 -4.22 -9.71
N GLY A 327 0.00 -4.76 -8.52
CA GLY A 327 1.10 -4.35 -7.65
C GLY A 327 0.92 -2.95 -7.07
N LYS A 328 2.04 -2.28 -6.81
CA LYS A 328 2.08 -0.91 -6.28
C LYS A 328 1.75 0.10 -7.36
N THR A 329 0.86 1.03 -7.06
CA THR A 329 0.59 2.18 -7.93
C THR A 329 1.55 3.32 -7.59
N LEU A 330 2.22 3.83 -8.61
CA LEU A 330 3.17 4.94 -8.53
C LEU A 330 2.83 6.00 -9.58
N VAL A 331 3.15 7.25 -9.28
CA VAL A 331 3.15 8.33 -10.27
C VAL A 331 4.57 8.84 -10.42
N LYS A 332 5.10 8.80 -11.64
CA LYS A 332 6.41 9.32 -11.99
C LYS A 332 6.29 10.83 -12.24
N LEU A 333 7.02 11.64 -11.47
CA LEU A 333 7.04 13.10 -11.62
C LEU A 333 8.32 13.60 -12.28
N GLY A 334 9.41 12.88 -12.16
CA GLY A 334 10.71 13.25 -12.72
C GLY A 334 11.55 12.02 -13.06
N GLU A 335 12.67 12.24 -13.75
CA GLU A 335 13.64 11.16 -13.95
C GLU A 335 14.36 10.90 -12.63
N PRO A 336 14.58 9.61 -12.26
CA PRO A 336 15.48 9.26 -11.17
C PRO A 336 16.85 9.87 -11.42
N ALA A 337 17.57 10.23 -10.34
CA ALA A 337 18.97 10.60 -10.48
C ALA A 337 19.70 9.48 -11.20
N ALA A 338 20.47 9.85 -12.26
CA ALA A 338 21.37 8.89 -12.90
C ALA A 338 22.35 8.41 -11.81
N GLY A 339 22.39 7.11 -11.55
CA GLY A 339 23.33 6.53 -10.59
C GLY A 339 24.75 7.04 -10.87
N ARG A 340 25.40 7.60 -9.84
CA ARG A 340 26.79 8.05 -9.89
C ARG A 340 27.72 6.89 -9.62
#